data_78d495a657a7a8da50210e7a70edb853
#
_entry.id   78d495a657a7a8da50210e7a70edb853
#
_cell.length_a   1.000
_cell.length_b   1.000
_cell.length_c   1.000
_cell.angle_alpha   90.00
_cell.angle_beta   90.00
_cell.angle_gamma   90.00
#
_symmetry.space_group_name_H-M   'P 1'
#
loop_
_entity.id
_entity.type
_entity.pdbx_description
1 polymer ?
#
loop_
_entity_poly.entity_id
_entity_poly.type
_entity_poly.pdbx_seq_one_letter_code
_entity_poly.pdbx_strand_id
1 'polypeptide(L)'
;MKSKIITFVLAAIALTALPLFAQEFGHSWVRIMALALLYVLLALGLNIVVGYAGLLDLGYVAFYAVGAYMYALLASPHLFETFEWIAQLFPGGLHASFLIVVPLAAGLAAITGVLLGMPVLKLRGDYLAIVTLGFGEIIRVFLNNLEHPVNITNGPRGLDRIDAMHVGGFSLGKGIEIGGYEIPSVTLYYYMFLGLVVFSVVICHRLEVSRIGRAWMAIREDETAAKAMGINTRNMKLLAFAMGATFGGVSGTMFAAFQGFVSPESFSLMESIMIVAMVVLGGIGHLPGVILGAVLLAALPEVLRHVAGPLQHMTGGRLDAAILRQLLIASAMIGIMLLRPRGLWPSPEHGKAAPTATGN
;
A
#
# COMPACT_ATOMS: atom_id res chain seq x y z
N MET A 1 16.69 26.65 -8.79
CA MET A 1 16.12 25.66 -9.70
C MET A 1 17.10 24.57 -10.10
N LYS A 2 18.31 24.88 -10.58
CA LYS A 2 19.33 23.88 -11.00
C LYS A 2 19.72 22.87 -9.89
N SER A 3 19.90 23.30 -8.63
CA SER A 3 20.22 22.40 -7.51
C SER A 3 19.12 21.35 -7.25
N LYS A 4 17.84 21.72 -7.26
CA LYS A 4 16.72 20.77 -7.07
C LYS A 4 16.61 19.75 -8.19
N ILE A 5 16.90 20.14 -9.44
CA ILE A 5 16.89 19.24 -10.58
C ILE A 5 18.04 18.21 -10.46
N ILE A 6 19.23 18.67 -10.07
CA ILE A 6 20.40 17.80 -9.87
C ILE A 6 20.11 16.77 -8.77
N THR A 7 19.54 17.20 -7.65
CA THR A 7 19.17 16.28 -6.55
C THR A 7 18.15 15.24 -7.00
N PHE A 8 17.17 15.64 -7.82
CA PHE A 8 16.14 14.73 -8.34
C PHE A 8 16.72 13.71 -9.31
N VAL A 9 17.63 14.14 -10.18
CA VAL A 9 18.33 13.25 -11.14
C VAL A 9 19.23 12.27 -10.40
N LEU A 10 19.99 12.72 -9.41
CA LEU A 10 20.84 11.86 -8.59
C LEU A 10 20.01 10.83 -7.80
N ALA A 11 18.89 11.24 -7.23
CA ALA A 11 17.99 10.31 -6.54
C ALA A 11 17.38 9.27 -7.50
N ALA A 12 16.99 9.67 -8.71
CA ALA A 12 16.48 8.76 -9.73
C ALA A 12 17.55 7.74 -10.16
N ILE A 13 18.79 8.19 -10.40
CA ILE A 13 19.92 7.32 -10.74
C ILE A 13 20.22 6.36 -9.58
N ALA A 14 20.24 6.86 -8.34
CA ALA A 14 20.47 6.03 -7.17
C ALA A 14 19.39 4.93 -7.03
N LEU A 15 18.10 5.28 -7.16
CA LEU A 15 17.00 4.32 -7.09
C LEU A 15 17.01 3.28 -8.22
N THR A 16 17.45 3.66 -9.43
CA THR A 16 17.56 2.71 -10.55
C THR A 16 18.78 1.83 -10.45
N ALA A 17 19.89 2.31 -9.90
CA ALA A 17 21.10 1.51 -9.71
C ALA A 17 21.05 0.59 -8.48
N LEU A 18 20.25 0.95 -7.47
CA LEU A 18 20.17 0.26 -6.17
C LEU A 18 19.86 -1.23 -6.27
N PRO A 19 18.92 -1.73 -7.09
CA PRO A 19 18.65 -3.16 -7.21
C PRO A 19 19.82 -3.94 -7.85
N LEU A 20 20.59 -3.32 -8.73
CA LEU A 20 21.74 -3.96 -9.37
C LEU A 20 22.86 -4.21 -8.34
N PHE A 21 23.11 -3.25 -7.45
CA PHE A 21 24.02 -3.44 -6.33
C PHE A 21 23.48 -4.45 -5.30
N ALA A 22 22.18 -4.40 -5.01
CA ALA A 22 21.58 -5.29 -4.03
C ALA A 22 21.55 -6.76 -4.49
N GLN A 23 21.54 -7.03 -5.79
CA GLN A 23 21.65 -8.38 -6.34
C GLN A 23 22.96 -9.07 -5.95
N GLU A 24 24.07 -8.34 -5.84
CA GLU A 24 25.36 -8.90 -5.41
C GLU A 24 25.32 -9.42 -3.96
N PHE A 25 24.44 -8.85 -3.13
CA PHE A 25 24.22 -9.28 -1.73
C PHE A 25 23.11 -10.35 -1.59
N GLY A 26 22.40 -10.66 -2.68
CA GLY A 26 21.36 -11.70 -2.73
C GLY A 26 19.99 -11.18 -3.18
N HIS A 27 19.24 -12.05 -3.84
CA HIS A 27 17.90 -11.76 -4.38
C HIS A 27 16.87 -11.36 -3.30
N SER A 28 17.08 -11.74 -2.03
CA SER A 28 16.21 -11.40 -0.91
C SER A 28 16.15 -9.89 -0.68
N TRP A 29 17.24 -9.16 -0.84
CA TRP A 29 17.26 -7.71 -0.65
C TRP A 29 16.43 -6.96 -1.69
N VAL A 30 16.51 -7.41 -2.95
CA VAL A 30 15.68 -6.82 -4.03
C VAL A 30 14.19 -7.08 -3.78
N ARG A 31 13.86 -8.28 -3.27
CA ARG A 31 12.47 -8.61 -2.90
C ARG A 31 11.94 -7.70 -1.79
N ILE A 32 12.74 -7.41 -0.77
CA ILE A 32 12.38 -6.49 0.32
C ILE A 32 12.16 -5.08 -0.21
N MET A 33 13.02 -4.61 -1.09
CA MET A 33 12.88 -3.29 -1.72
C MET A 33 11.61 -3.21 -2.59
N ALA A 34 11.28 -4.27 -3.33
CA ALA A 34 10.04 -4.34 -4.10
C ALA A 34 8.80 -4.29 -3.17
N LEU A 35 8.82 -5.04 -2.07
CA LEU A 35 7.76 -4.99 -1.05
C LEU A 35 7.68 -3.61 -0.38
N ALA A 36 8.81 -2.97 -0.10
CA ALA A 36 8.82 -1.61 0.46
C ALA A 36 8.15 -0.60 -0.49
N LEU A 37 8.38 -0.71 -1.81
CA LEU A 37 7.68 0.12 -2.80
C LEU A 37 6.17 -0.14 -2.84
N LEU A 38 5.75 -1.39 -2.66
CA LEU A 38 4.34 -1.75 -2.55
C LEU A 38 3.70 -1.10 -1.31
N TYR A 39 4.37 -1.16 -0.16
CA TYR A 39 3.91 -0.48 1.05
C TYR A 39 3.91 1.04 0.92
N VAL A 40 4.85 1.63 0.18
CA VAL A 40 4.81 3.06 -0.16
C VAL A 40 3.54 3.38 -0.93
N LEU A 41 3.15 2.57 -1.90
CA LEU A 41 1.93 2.78 -2.67
C LEU A 41 0.67 2.71 -1.78
N LEU A 42 0.60 1.70 -0.89
CA LEU A 42 -0.47 1.56 0.10
C LEU A 42 -0.53 2.77 1.05
N ALA A 43 0.61 3.18 1.58
CA ALA A 43 0.72 4.32 2.49
C ALA A 43 0.33 5.65 1.81
N LEU A 44 0.68 5.85 0.53
CA LEU A 44 0.25 7.02 -0.25
C LEU A 44 -1.26 7.05 -0.43
N GLY A 45 -1.90 5.92 -0.72
CA GLY A 45 -3.35 5.82 -0.82
C GLY A 45 -4.06 6.12 0.50
N LEU A 46 -3.58 5.53 1.60
CA LEU A 46 -4.12 5.81 2.92
C LEU A 46 -3.89 7.28 3.34
N ASN A 47 -2.76 7.87 2.95
CA ASN A 47 -2.47 9.28 3.23
C ASN A 47 -3.46 10.24 2.56
N ILE A 48 -4.12 9.86 1.46
CA ILE A 48 -5.20 10.66 0.87
C ILE A 48 -6.39 10.74 1.84
N VAL A 49 -6.75 9.60 2.46
CA VAL A 49 -7.90 9.50 3.37
C VAL A 49 -7.57 10.10 4.73
N VAL A 50 -6.49 9.64 5.36
CA VAL A 50 -6.08 10.05 6.71
C VAL A 50 -5.37 11.40 6.68
N GLY A 51 -4.46 11.57 5.75
CA GLY A 51 -3.57 12.73 5.69
C GLY A 51 -4.26 13.98 5.18
N TYR A 52 -4.94 13.91 4.04
CA TYR A 52 -5.56 15.09 3.44
C TYR A 52 -6.99 15.32 3.95
N ALA A 53 -7.82 14.27 3.98
CA ALA A 53 -9.23 14.41 4.39
C ALA A 53 -9.46 14.30 5.91
N GLY A 54 -8.47 13.86 6.68
CA GLY A 54 -8.56 13.73 8.14
C GLY A 54 -9.50 12.61 8.61
N LEU A 55 -9.71 11.57 7.79
CA LEU A 55 -10.61 10.47 8.07
C LEU A 55 -9.80 9.24 8.50
N LEU A 56 -9.85 8.88 9.78
CA LEU A 56 -9.12 7.73 10.28
C LEU A 56 -9.76 6.43 9.78
N ASP A 57 -9.07 5.76 8.88
CA ASP A 57 -9.50 4.49 8.26
C ASP A 57 -8.58 3.35 8.72
N LEU A 58 -9.12 2.44 9.53
CA LEU A 58 -8.44 1.22 9.98
C LEU A 58 -8.85 0.00 9.14
N GLY A 59 -9.77 0.14 8.22
CA GLY A 59 -10.23 -0.92 7.32
C GLY A 59 -9.57 -0.90 5.93
N TYR A 60 -8.54 -0.10 5.74
CA TYR A 60 -7.91 0.14 4.45
C TYR A 60 -7.44 -1.15 3.74
N VAL A 61 -7.07 -2.18 4.51
CA VAL A 61 -6.68 -3.49 3.99
C VAL A 61 -7.80 -4.17 3.17
N ALA A 62 -9.08 -3.81 3.38
CA ALA A 62 -10.19 -4.32 2.59
C ALA A 62 -10.06 -3.97 1.10
N PHE A 63 -9.66 -2.75 0.77
CA PHE A 63 -9.45 -2.31 -0.62
C PHE A 63 -8.24 -3.00 -1.26
N TYR A 64 -7.22 -3.25 -0.46
CA TYR A 64 -6.07 -4.03 -0.84
C TYR A 64 -6.45 -5.48 -1.18
N ALA A 65 -7.29 -6.11 -0.35
CA ALA A 65 -7.83 -7.44 -0.59
C ALA A 65 -8.68 -7.50 -1.87
N VAL A 66 -9.59 -6.53 -2.08
CA VAL A 66 -10.43 -6.45 -3.29
C VAL A 66 -9.57 -6.42 -4.55
N GLY A 67 -8.51 -5.61 -4.57
CA GLY A 67 -7.60 -5.55 -5.72
C GLY A 67 -6.83 -6.85 -5.94
N ALA A 68 -6.33 -7.46 -4.88
CA ALA A 68 -5.58 -8.72 -4.95
C ALA A 68 -6.44 -9.87 -5.46
N TYR A 69 -7.67 -10.02 -4.93
CA TYR A 69 -8.59 -11.05 -5.39
C TYR A 69 -9.10 -10.80 -6.80
N MET A 70 -9.30 -9.53 -7.21
CA MET A 70 -9.66 -9.22 -8.59
C MET A 70 -8.60 -9.71 -9.57
N TYR A 71 -7.31 -9.47 -9.26
CA TYR A 71 -6.22 -9.98 -10.08
C TYR A 71 -6.12 -11.50 -10.01
N ALA A 72 -6.14 -12.08 -8.81
CA ALA A 72 -6.01 -13.50 -8.59
C ALA A 72 -7.10 -14.31 -9.34
N LEU A 73 -8.35 -13.83 -9.32
CA LEU A 73 -9.45 -14.49 -10.02
C LEU A 73 -9.30 -14.44 -11.55
N LEU A 74 -8.85 -13.31 -12.10
CA LEU A 74 -8.74 -13.13 -13.54
C LEU A 74 -7.43 -13.67 -14.14
N ALA A 75 -6.39 -13.85 -13.30
CA ALA A 75 -5.08 -14.29 -13.71
C ALA A 75 -4.69 -15.68 -13.14
N SER A 76 -5.65 -16.45 -12.62
CA SER A 76 -5.43 -17.82 -12.18
C SER A 76 -6.41 -18.79 -12.90
N PRO A 77 -6.11 -20.09 -12.92
CA PRO A 77 -7.00 -21.08 -13.53
C PRO A 77 -8.24 -21.36 -12.70
N HIS A 78 -8.35 -20.84 -11.48
CA HIS A 78 -9.40 -21.16 -10.52
C HIS A 78 -10.84 -21.00 -11.07
N LEU A 79 -11.15 -19.85 -11.70
CA LEU A 79 -12.48 -19.63 -12.28
C LEU A 79 -12.76 -20.54 -13.45
N PHE A 80 -11.76 -20.87 -14.26
CA PHE A 80 -11.87 -21.79 -15.37
C PHE A 80 -12.08 -23.22 -14.88
N GLU A 81 -11.38 -23.64 -13.82
CA GLU A 81 -11.54 -24.98 -13.22
C GLU A 81 -12.87 -25.13 -12.48
N THR A 82 -13.43 -24.04 -11.92
CA THR A 82 -14.65 -24.08 -11.08
C THR A 82 -15.94 -23.93 -11.90
N PHE A 83 -15.93 -23.12 -12.96
CA PHE A 83 -17.12 -22.76 -13.72
C PHE A 83 -17.06 -23.28 -15.16
N GLU A 84 -17.87 -24.29 -15.48
CA GLU A 84 -17.94 -24.89 -16.83
C GLU A 84 -18.28 -23.87 -17.94
N TRP A 85 -19.14 -22.88 -17.65
CA TRP A 85 -19.50 -21.87 -18.64
C TRP A 85 -18.33 -20.93 -18.97
N ILE A 86 -17.42 -20.65 -18.02
CA ILE A 86 -16.18 -19.89 -18.25
C ILE A 86 -15.22 -20.74 -19.09
N ALA A 87 -15.11 -22.04 -18.78
CA ALA A 87 -14.30 -22.97 -19.54
C ALA A 87 -14.72 -23.07 -21.00
N GLN A 88 -16.04 -23.00 -21.28
CA GLN A 88 -16.59 -23.02 -22.67
C GLN A 88 -16.31 -21.68 -23.40
N LEU A 89 -16.41 -20.53 -22.71
CA LEU A 89 -16.15 -19.23 -23.31
C LEU A 89 -14.66 -18.96 -23.57
N PHE A 90 -13.80 -19.46 -22.68
CA PHE A 90 -12.35 -19.23 -22.71
C PHE A 90 -11.59 -20.55 -22.58
N PRO A 91 -11.50 -21.36 -23.66
CA PRO A 91 -10.87 -22.69 -23.60
C PRO A 91 -9.38 -22.68 -23.20
N GLY A 92 -8.72 -21.54 -23.34
CA GLY A 92 -7.31 -21.34 -22.96
C GLY A 92 -7.08 -20.76 -21.57
N GLY A 93 -8.16 -20.53 -20.78
CA GLY A 93 -8.08 -19.77 -19.52
C GLY A 93 -8.31 -18.27 -19.72
N LEU A 94 -8.58 -17.55 -18.63
CA LEU A 94 -8.81 -16.08 -18.69
C LEU A 94 -7.52 -15.31 -18.94
N HIS A 95 -6.41 -15.70 -18.29
CA HIS A 95 -5.05 -15.10 -18.43
C HIS A 95 -5.07 -13.60 -18.72
N ALA A 96 -5.89 -12.84 -17.96
CA ALA A 96 -6.16 -11.45 -18.25
C ALA A 96 -4.89 -10.60 -18.09
N SER A 97 -4.62 -9.74 -19.08
CA SER A 97 -3.47 -8.85 -19.07
C SER A 97 -3.52 -7.90 -17.86
N PHE A 98 -2.38 -7.71 -17.21
CA PHE A 98 -2.22 -6.79 -16.10
C PHE A 98 -2.75 -5.37 -16.40
N LEU A 99 -2.52 -4.87 -17.63
CA LEU A 99 -2.99 -3.55 -18.06
C LEU A 99 -4.52 -3.41 -18.08
N ILE A 100 -5.27 -4.51 -18.23
CA ILE A 100 -6.73 -4.52 -18.20
C ILE A 100 -7.22 -4.68 -16.75
N VAL A 101 -6.56 -5.57 -15.99
CA VAL A 101 -7.00 -5.88 -14.63
C VAL A 101 -6.77 -4.72 -13.67
N VAL A 102 -5.67 -3.97 -13.81
CA VAL A 102 -5.37 -2.82 -12.91
C VAL A 102 -6.47 -1.76 -12.94
N PRO A 103 -6.93 -1.24 -14.09
CA PRO A 103 -8.05 -0.29 -14.12
C PRO A 103 -9.36 -0.87 -13.57
N LEU A 104 -9.64 -2.15 -13.84
CA LEU A 104 -10.83 -2.82 -13.31
C LEU A 104 -10.78 -2.95 -11.78
N ALA A 105 -9.64 -3.38 -11.24
CA ALA A 105 -9.42 -3.48 -9.80
C ALA A 105 -9.45 -2.11 -9.13
N ALA A 106 -8.86 -1.09 -9.74
CA ALA A 106 -8.91 0.29 -9.29
C ALA A 106 -10.35 0.80 -9.24
N GLY A 107 -11.13 0.54 -10.28
CA GLY A 107 -12.55 0.91 -10.37
C GLY A 107 -13.41 0.17 -9.35
N LEU A 108 -13.23 -1.15 -9.20
CA LEU A 108 -13.95 -1.97 -8.22
C LEU A 108 -13.61 -1.51 -6.79
N ALA A 109 -12.35 -1.28 -6.50
CA ALA A 109 -11.91 -0.76 -5.20
C ALA A 109 -12.49 0.65 -4.93
N ALA A 110 -12.56 1.53 -5.94
CA ALA A 110 -13.19 2.84 -5.81
C ALA A 110 -14.69 2.71 -5.48
N ILE A 111 -15.41 1.81 -6.15
CA ILE A 111 -16.84 1.53 -5.89
C ILE A 111 -17.02 1.00 -4.47
N THR A 112 -16.21 0.03 -4.04
CA THR A 112 -16.25 -0.47 -2.66
C THR A 112 -15.91 0.61 -1.66
N GLY A 113 -14.95 1.50 -1.94
CA GLY A 113 -14.63 2.65 -1.11
C GLY A 113 -15.80 3.63 -0.96
N VAL A 114 -16.56 3.89 -2.03
CA VAL A 114 -17.78 4.70 -1.96
C VAL A 114 -18.87 3.99 -1.17
N LEU A 115 -19.11 2.70 -1.43
CA LEU A 115 -20.13 1.91 -0.76
C LEU A 115 -19.90 1.82 0.75
N LEU A 116 -18.66 1.54 1.16
CA LEU A 116 -18.25 1.48 2.57
C LEU A 116 -18.20 2.88 3.20
N GLY A 117 -17.81 3.88 2.45
CA GLY A 117 -17.78 5.28 2.90
C GLY A 117 -19.14 5.87 3.19
N MET A 118 -20.18 5.52 2.42
CA MET A 118 -21.52 6.10 2.58
C MET A 118 -22.10 6.02 4.00
N PRO A 119 -22.17 4.84 4.66
CA PRO A 119 -22.70 4.73 6.02
C PRO A 119 -21.80 5.40 7.06
N VAL A 120 -20.50 5.43 6.79
CA VAL A 120 -19.48 5.86 7.73
C VAL A 120 -19.35 7.39 7.82
N LEU A 121 -19.78 8.12 6.80
CA LEU A 121 -19.68 9.59 6.73
C LEU A 121 -20.41 10.35 7.86
N LYS A 122 -21.34 9.71 8.53
CA LYS A 122 -22.06 10.30 9.67
C LYS A 122 -21.27 10.20 10.97
N LEU A 123 -20.25 9.33 11.00
CA LEU A 123 -19.42 9.07 12.17
C LEU A 123 -18.24 10.04 12.18
N ARG A 124 -17.71 10.31 13.36
CA ARG A 124 -16.57 11.20 13.58
C ARG A 124 -15.57 10.58 14.53
N GLY A 125 -14.31 10.93 14.34
CA GLY A 125 -13.22 10.51 15.24
C GLY A 125 -13.11 8.99 15.37
N ASP A 126 -13.03 8.52 16.61
CA ASP A 126 -12.78 7.12 16.93
C ASP A 126 -13.89 6.16 16.47
N TYR A 127 -15.16 6.65 16.42
CA TYR A 127 -16.28 5.83 15.90
C TYR A 127 -16.10 5.48 14.42
N LEU A 128 -15.53 6.40 13.66
CA LEU A 128 -15.19 6.16 12.25
C LEU A 128 -14.15 5.03 12.15
N ALA A 129 -13.09 5.12 12.94
CA ALA A 129 -12.02 4.13 12.95
C ALA A 129 -12.51 2.71 13.34
N ILE A 130 -13.37 2.61 14.36
CA ILE A 130 -13.94 1.32 14.82
C ILE A 130 -14.80 0.69 13.71
N VAL A 131 -15.63 1.47 13.03
CA VAL A 131 -16.52 0.95 11.99
C VAL A 131 -15.73 0.57 10.73
N THR A 132 -14.72 1.34 10.33
CA THR A 132 -13.86 0.96 9.19
C THR A 132 -13.05 -0.30 9.48
N LEU A 133 -12.56 -0.47 10.72
CA LEU A 133 -11.95 -1.71 11.18
C LEU A 133 -12.92 -2.89 11.05
N GLY A 134 -14.17 -2.72 11.49
CA GLY A 134 -15.20 -3.73 11.33
C GLY A 134 -15.45 -4.11 9.87
N PHE A 135 -15.41 -3.16 8.94
CA PHE A 135 -15.52 -3.43 7.50
C PHE A 135 -14.34 -4.23 6.98
N GLY A 136 -13.11 -3.93 7.43
CA GLY A 136 -11.93 -4.73 7.09
C GLY A 136 -12.12 -6.20 7.45
N GLU A 137 -12.57 -6.46 8.67
CA GLU A 137 -12.86 -7.83 9.14
C GLU A 137 -14.05 -8.48 8.42
N ILE A 138 -15.11 -7.72 8.12
CA ILE A 138 -16.24 -8.23 7.33
C ILE A 138 -15.78 -8.70 5.94
N ILE A 139 -14.95 -7.93 5.25
CA ILE A 139 -14.41 -8.33 3.93
C ILE A 139 -13.55 -9.58 4.08
N ARG A 140 -12.69 -9.67 5.10
CA ARG A 140 -11.85 -10.85 5.35
C ARG A 140 -12.71 -12.11 5.62
N VAL A 141 -13.71 -12.00 6.49
CA VAL A 141 -14.65 -13.09 6.79
C VAL A 141 -15.46 -13.48 5.56
N PHE A 142 -15.88 -12.50 4.76
CA PHE A 142 -16.59 -12.75 3.51
C PHE A 142 -15.72 -13.53 2.52
N LEU A 143 -14.48 -13.13 2.32
CA LEU A 143 -13.53 -13.85 1.46
C LEU A 143 -13.24 -15.26 1.95
N ASN A 144 -13.22 -15.50 3.26
CA ASN A 144 -13.04 -16.82 3.86
C ASN A 144 -14.25 -17.76 3.61
N ASN A 145 -15.46 -17.22 3.49
CA ASN A 145 -16.69 -18.01 3.39
C ASN A 145 -17.24 -18.12 1.96
N LEU A 146 -16.65 -17.45 0.97
CA LEU A 146 -17.04 -17.52 -0.43
C LEU A 146 -16.62 -18.83 -1.14
N GLU A 147 -16.41 -19.90 -0.41
CA GLU A 147 -16.26 -21.25 -0.97
C GLU A 147 -17.60 -22.01 -1.05
N HIS A 148 -18.64 -21.56 -0.30
CA HIS A 148 -19.97 -22.14 -0.30
C HIS A 148 -21.05 -21.06 -0.50
N PRO A 149 -22.13 -21.30 -1.27
CA PRO A 149 -22.47 -22.51 -2.03
C PRO A 149 -21.72 -22.65 -3.35
N VAL A 150 -21.02 -21.62 -3.80
CA VAL A 150 -20.22 -21.58 -5.03
C VAL A 150 -18.79 -21.18 -4.67
N ASN A 151 -17.82 -21.98 -5.07
CA ASN A 151 -16.42 -21.71 -4.75
C ASN A 151 -15.85 -20.59 -5.63
N ILE A 152 -15.85 -19.36 -5.10
CA ILE A 152 -15.29 -18.18 -5.78
C ILE A 152 -13.86 -17.91 -5.33
N THR A 153 -13.59 -17.92 -4.02
CA THR A 153 -12.32 -17.49 -3.44
C THR A 153 -11.44 -18.63 -2.95
N ASN A 154 -11.94 -19.87 -3.02
CA ASN A 154 -11.32 -21.05 -2.41
C ASN A 154 -11.13 -20.93 -0.88
N GLY A 155 -11.84 -19.99 -0.24
CA GLY A 155 -11.88 -19.79 1.20
C GLY A 155 -10.49 -19.66 1.84
N PRO A 156 -10.25 -20.35 2.99
CA PRO A 156 -8.98 -20.27 3.70
C PRO A 156 -7.78 -20.83 2.92
N ARG A 157 -8.02 -21.69 1.92
CA ARG A 157 -6.95 -22.26 1.08
C ARG A 157 -6.30 -21.22 0.20
N GLY A 158 -7.06 -20.18 -0.16
CA GLY A 158 -6.59 -19.12 -1.05
C GLY A 158 -6.48 -19.55 -2.52
N LEU A 159 -6.03 -18.61 -3.33
CA LEU A 159 -5.81 -18.79 -4.77
C LEU A 159 -4.32 -18.91 -5.04
N ASP A 160 -3.93 -19.96 -5.71
CA ASP A 160 -2.56 -20.24 -6.15
C ASP A 160 -2.44 -20.15 -7.68
N ARG A 161 -1.24 -20.39 -8.19
CA ARG A 161 -0.96 -20.39 -9.63
C ARG A 161 -1.41 -19.11 -10.33
N ILE A 162 -1.25 -17.98 -9.66
CA ILE A 162 -1.55 -16.66 -10.23
C ILE A 162 -0.48 -16.32 -11.24
N ASP A 163 -0.88 -15.97 -12.46
CA ASP A 163 0.04 -15.60 -13.51
C ASP A 163 0.89 -14.39 -13.14
N ALA A 164 2.16 -14.45 -13.52
CA ALA A 164 3.04 -13.31 -13.43
C ALA A 164 2.55 -12.17 -14.33
N MET A 165 2.89 -10.94 -14.00
CA MET A 165 2.53 -9.78 -14.82
C MET A 165 3.00 -9.94 -16.27
N HIS A 166 2.06 -9.75 -17.20
CA HIS A 166 2.32 -9.70 -18.64
C HIS A 166 2.05 -8.28 -19.13
N VAL A 167 3.07 -7.64 -19.70
CA VAL A 167 2.97 -6.31 -20.29
C VAL A 167 3.48 -6.36 -21.74
N GLY A 168 2.58 -6.16 -22.70
CA GLY A 168 2.95 -6.07 -24.12
C GLY A 168 3.69 -7.29 -24.69
N GLY A 169 3.40 -8.51 -24.19
CA GLY A 169 4.05 -9.75 -24.62
C GLY A 169 5.27 -10.14 -23.78
N PHE A 170 5.72 -9.29 -22.87
CA PHE A 170 6.77 -9.61 -21.90
C PHE A 170 6.17 -10.14 -20.62
N SER A 171 6.65 -11.31 -20.15
CA SER A 171 6.30 -11.84 -18.84
C SER A 171 7.37 -11.43 -17.82
N LEU A 172 6.95 -10.70 -16.77
CA LEU A 172 7.85 -10.33 -15.67
C LEU A 172 8.24 -11.54 -14.80
N GLY A 173 7.54 -12.67 -14.96
CA GLY A 173 7.84 -13.91 -14.24
C GLY A 173 9.10 -14.61 -14.72
N LYS A 174 9.56 -14.32 -15.95
CA LYS A 174 10.80 -14.85 -16.50
C LYS A 174 11.84 -13.73 -16.52
N GLY A 175 13.04 -13.99 -16.00
CA GLY A 175 14.16 -13.07 -16.14
C GLY A 175 14.44 -12.74 -17.61
N ILE A 176 15.01 -11.59 -17.88
CA ILE A 176 15.42 -11.16 -19.22
C ILE A 176 16.93 -11.16 -19.29
N GLU A 177 17.48 -11.81 -20.32
CA GLU A 177 18.91 -11.69 -20.64
C GLU A 177 19.13 -10.51 -21.60
N ILE A 178 19.88 -9.51 -21.16
CA ILE A 178 20.29 -8.37 -21.97
C ILE A 178 21.82 -8.33 -22.02
N GLY A 179 22.39 -8.61 -23.19
CA GLY A 179 23.85 -8.48 -23.41
C GLY A 179 24.74 -9.38 -22.53
N GLY A 180 24.22 -10.57 -22.16
CA GLY A 180 24.96 -11.52 -21.28
C GLY A 180 24.75 -11.27 -19.77
N TYR A 181 23.93 -10.28 -19.40
CA TYR A 181 23.49 -10.05 -18.02
C TYR A 181 22.08 -10.58 -17.85
N GLU A 182 21.90 -11.51 -16.91
CA GLU A 182 20.58 -12.03 -16.52
C GLU A 182 19.94 -11.09 -15.47
N ILE A 183 18.84 -10.44 -15.88
CA ILE A 183 18.03 -9.61 -14.97
C ILE A 183 16.95 -10.52 -14.37
N PRO A 184 17.00 -10.87 -13.09
CA PRO A 184 16.00 -11.74 -12.48
C PRO A 184 14.63 -11.09 -12.42
N SER A 185 13.59 -11.93 -12.41
CA SER A 185 12.19 -11.54 -12.31
C SER A 185 11.93 -10.52 -11.20
N VAL A 186 12.52 -10.70 -10.02
CA VAL A 186 12.33 -9.81 -8.86
C VAL A 186 12.75 -8.37 -9.16
N THR A 187 13.81 -8.18 -9.94
CA THR A 187 14.29 -6.86 -10.35
C THR A 187 13.36 -6.18 -11.34
N LEU A 188 12.74 -6.95 -12.24
CA LEU A 188 11.74 -6.43 -13.16
C LEU A 188 10.49 -5.93 -12.39
N TYR A 189 10.04 -6.68 -11.39
CA TYR A 189 8.97 -6.25 -10.49
C TYR A 189 9.35 -4.98 -9.73
N TYR A 190 10.59 -4.88 -9.24
CA TYR A 190 11.06 -3.66 -8.57
C TYR A 190 10.93 -2.43 -9.48
N TYR A 191 11.39 -2.51 -10.73
CA TYR A 191 11.27 -1.37 -11.67
C TYR A 191 9.82 -1.03 -12.01
N MET A 192 8.96 -2.04 -12.14
CA MET A 192 7.54 -1.83 -12.35
C MET A 192 6.89 -1.10 -11.16
N PHE A 193 7.19 -1.55 -9.94
CA PHE A 193 6.69 -0.93 -8.71
C PHE A 193 7.24 0.48 -8.54
N LEU A 194 8.52 0.69 -8.83
CA LEU A 194 9.13 2.02 -8.80
C LEU A 194 8.43 2.98 -9.77
N GLY A 195 8.15 2.54 -11.00
CA GLY A 195 7.41 3.33 -11.99
C GLY A 195 6.01 3.72 -11.50
N LEU A 196 5.29 2.77 -10.90
CA LEU A 196 3.96 3.02 -10.33
C LEU A 196 4.00 3.94 -9.11
N VAL A 197 5.00 3.79 -8.23
CA VAL A 197 5.20 4.69 -7.09
C VAL A 197 5.49 6.11 -7.56
N VAL A 198 6.40 6.29 -8.52
CA VAL A 198 6.69 7.62 -9.10
C VAL A 198 5.43 8.24 -9.71
N PHE A 199 4.67 7.48 -10.47
CA PHE A 199 3.40 7.92 -11.03
C PHE A 199 2.41 8.33 -9.93
N SER A 200 2.31 7.53 -8.88
CA SER A 200 1.44 7.79 -7.72
C SER A 200 1.86 9.03 -6.94
N VAL A 201 3.15 9.24 -6.74
CA VAL A 201 3.69 10.45 -6.11
C VAL A 201 3.32 11.70 -6.92
N VAL A 202 3.42 11.64 -8.24
CA VAL A 202 3.01 12.75 -9.12
C VAL A 202 1.52 13.04 -8.98
N ILE A 203 0.67 12.00 -8.95
CA ILE A 203 -0.77 12.15 -8.73
C ILE A 203 -1.05 12.78 -7.36
N CYS A 204 -0.48 12.24 -6.29
CA CYS A 204 -0.68 12.74 -4.92
C CYS A 204 -0.24 14.20 -4.79
N HIS A 205 0.91 14.57 -5.36
CA HIS A 205 1.38 15.96 -5.35
C HIS A 205 0.44 16.89 -6.12
N ARG A 206 -0.06 16.45 -7.28
CA ARG A 206 -1.06 17.22 -8.06
C ARG A 206 -2.37 17.37 -7.31
N LEU A 207 -2.80 16.33 -6.61
CA LEU A 207 -4.00 16.37 -5.78
C LEU A 207 -3.86 17.33 -4.62
N GLU A 208 -2.74 17.28 -3.90
CA GLU A 208 -2.44 18.18 -2.77
C GLU A 208 -2.61 19.66 -3.16
N VAL A 209 -2.08 20.05 -4.30
CA VAL A 209 -2.13 21.44 -4.80
C VAL A 209 -3.46 21.77 -5.50
N SER A 210 -4.32 20.78 -5.78
CA SER A 210 -5.58 20.95 -6.50
C SER A 210 -6.67 21.64 -5.67
N ARG A 211 -7.80 21.98 -6.30
CA ARG A 211 -9.01 22.47 -5.60
C ARG A 211 -9.57 21.41 -4.66
N ILE A 212 -9.48 20.14 -5.05
CA ILE A 212 -9.95 19.00 -4.26
C ILE A 212 -9.11 18.84 -3.00
N GLY A 213 -7.78 18.86 -3.11
CA GLY A 213 -6.86 18.76 -1.97
C GLY A 213 -7.06 19.89 -0.96
N ARG A 214 -7.23 21.13 -1.44
CA ARG A 214 -7.54 22.27 -0.56
C ARG A 214 -8.88 22.12 0.16
N ALA A 215 -9.90 21.56 -0.50
CA ALA A 215 -11.19 21.28 0.12
C ALA A 215 -11.06 20.19 1.20
N TRP A 216 -10.26 19.15 0.97
CA TRP A 216 -9.98 18.13 1.99
C TRP A 216 -9.26 18.71 3.20
N MET A 217 -8.23 19.52 2.99
CA MET A 217 -7.50 20.18 4.09
C MET A 217 -8.42 21.09 4.92
N ALA A 218 -9.32 21.84 4.28
CA ALA A 218 -10.32 22.66 4.96
C ALA A 218 -11.29 21.80 5.80
N ILE A 219 -11.74 20.66 5.27
CA ILE A 219 -12.61 19.71 5.99
C ILE A 219 -11.88 19.10 7.20
N ARG A 220 -10.59 18.80 7.04
CA ARG A 220 -9.76 18.25 8.13
C ARG A 220 -9.57 19.23 9.26
N GLU A 221 -9.44 20.53 8.98
CA GLU A 221 -9.31 21.56 10.01
C GLU A 221 -10.63 21.83 10.75
N ASP A 222 -11.69 22.14 10.02
CA ASP A 222 -13.04 22.33 10.56
C ASP A 222 -14.12 22.01 9.51
N GLU A 223 -14.84 20.92 9.70
CA GLU A 223 -15.91 20.50 8.79
C GLU A 223 -17.07 21.48 8.76
N THR A 224 -17.37 22.15 9.90
CA THR A 224 -18.49 23.08 10.01
C THR A 224 -18.20 24.37 9.26
N ALA A 225 -16.98 24.89 9.43
CA ALA A 225 -16.50 26.05 8.68
C ALA A 225 -16.43 25.77 7.17
N ALA A 226 -15.93 24.58 6.77
CA ALA A 226 -15.89 24.17 5.37
C ALA A 226 -17.29 24.13 4.73
N LYS A 227 -18.29 23.61 5.44
CA LYS A 227 -19.71 23.64 5.00
C LYS A 227 -20.23 25.07 4.86
N ALA A 228 -19.94 25.94 5.81
CA ALA A 228 -20.35 27.34 5.76
C ALA A 228 -19.75 28.09 4.56
N MET A 229 -18.54 27.68 4.13
CA MET A 229 -17.88 28.20 2.94
C MET A 229 -18.38 27.55 1.62
N GLY A 230 -19.45 26.73 1.67
CA GLY A 230 -20.07 26.12 0.49
C GLY A 230 -19.41 24.81 0.01
N ILE A 231 -18.49 24.22 0.76
CA ILE A 231 -17.89 22.95 0.41
C ILE A 231 -18.88 21.80 0.70
N ASN A 232 -19.17 20.97 -0.31
CA ASN A 232 -19.96 19.76 -0.11
C ASN A 232 -19.08 18.68 0.55
N THR A 233 -19.04 18.68 1.90
CA THR A 233 -18.16 17.81 2.68
C THR A 233 -18.47 16.34 2.49
N ARG A 234 -19.74 15.96 2.26
CA ARG A 234 -20.14 14.58 1.99
C ARG A 234 -19.46 14.04 0.74
N ASN A 235 -19.61 14.74 -0.38
CA ASN A 235 -19.07 14.29 -1.66
C ASN A 235 -17.53 14.31 -1.64
N MET A 236 -16.92 15.30 -0.97
CA MET A 236 -15.47 15.38 -0.83
C MET A 236 -14.90 14.22 0.00
N LYS A 237 -15.57 13.82 1.09
CA LYS A 237 -15.17 12.66 1.89
C LYS A 237 -15.32 11.35 1.10
N LEU A 238 -16.44 11.15 0.39
CA LEU A 238 -16.62 9.98 -0.48
C LEU A 238 -15.54 9.91 -1.56
N LEU A 239 -15.18 11.04 -2.15
CA LEU A 239 -14.12 11.10 -3.14
C LEU A 239 -12.76 10.72 -2.54
N ALA A 240 -12.48 11.12 -1.29
CA ALA A 240 -11.25 10.72 -0.60
C ALA A 240 -11.20 9.20 -0.37
N PHE A 241 -12.29 8.58 0.08
CA PHE A 241 -12.41 7.12 0.21
C PHE A 241 -12.25 6.41 -1.14
N ALA A 242 -12.93 6.89 -2.18
CA ALA A 242 -12.81 6.30 -3.51
C ALA A 242 -11.38 6.34 -4.04
N MET A 243 -10.72 7.49 -3.91
CA MET A 243 -9.34 7.66 -4.38
C MET A 243 -8.34 6.86 -3.55
N GLY A 244 -8.45 6.87 -2.22
CA GLY A 244 -7.63 6.02 -1.36
C GLY A 244 -7.80 4.55 -1.69
N ALA A 245 -9.05 4.09 -1.83
CA ALA A 245 -9.38 2.73 -2.22
C ALA A 245 -8.80 2.33 -3.58
N THR A 246 -8.77 3.23 -4.56
CA THR A 246 -8.14 3.01 -5.87
C THR A 246 -6.67 2.61 -5.72
N PHE A 247 -5.91 3.32 -4.87
CA PHE A 247 -4.50 2.98 -4.57
C PHE A 247 -4.40 1.63 -3.88
N GLY A 248 -5.30 1.33 -2.93
CA GLY A 248 -5.39 0.03 -2.29
C GLY A 248 -5.61 -1.09 -3.31
N GLY A 249 -6.56 -0.91 -4.23
CA GLY A 249 -6.86 -1.86 -5.30
C GLY A 249 -5.68 -2.11 -6.23
N VAL A 250 -5.02 -1.05 -6.70
CA VAL A 250 -3.80 -1.17 -7.53
C VAL A 250 -2.69 -1.89 -6.78
N SER A 251 -2.46 -1.55 -5.51
CA SER A 251 -1.45 -2.25 -4.70
C SER A 251 -1.78 -3.73 -4.52
N GLY A 252 -3.07 -4.06 -4.39
CA GLY A 252 -3.54 -5.44 -4.30
C GLY A 252 -3.23 -6.26 -5.55
N THR A 253 -3.47 -5.70 -6.74
CA THR A 253 -3.12 -6.39 -8.01
C THR A 253 -1.62 -6.65 -8.11
N MET A 254 -0.80 -5.68 -7.68
CA MET A 254 0.65 -5.82 -7.68
C MET A 254 1.12 -6.91 -6.71
N PHE A 255 0.53 -6.95 -5.51
CA PHE A 255 0.83 -7.98 -4.51
C PHE A 255 0.51 -9.37 -5.04
N ALA A 256 -0.70 -9.58 -5.57
CA ALA A 256 -1.14 -10.85 -6.09
C ALA A 256 -0.24 -11.38 -7.21
N ALA A 257 0.12 -10.50 -8.16
CA ALA A 257 1.02 -10.86 -9.26
C ALA A 257 2.46 -11.13 -8.81
N PHE A 258 2.95 -10.44 -7.77
CA PHE A 258 4.30 -10.61 -7.25
C PHE A 258 4.44 -11.83 -6.36
N GLN A 259 3.43 -12.12 -5.51
CA GLN A 259 3.43 -13.28 -4.62
C GLN A 259 3.08 -14.58 -5.33
N GLY A 260 2.26 -14.53 -6.39
CA GLY A 260 1.73 -15.72 -7.06
C GLY A 260 0.73 -16.53 -6.24
N PHE A 261 0.39 -16.04 -5.04
CA PHE A 261 -0.53 -16.65 -4.09
C PHE A 261 -1.25 -15.57 -3.28
N VAL A 262 -2.56 -15.75 -3.05
CA VAL A 262 -3.40 -14.85 -2.26
C VAL A 262 -4.31 -15.66 -1.36
N SER A 263 -4.32 -15.34 -0.06
CA SER A 263 -5.26 -15.91 0.92
C SER A 263 -5.92 -14.81 1.74
N PRO A 264 -7.12 -15.04 2.33
CA PRO A 264 -7.76 -14.05 3.21
C PRO A 264 -6.92 -13.65 4.42
N GLU A 265 -6.08 -14.56 4.91
CA GLU A 265 -5.17 -14.32 6.04
C GLU A 265 -4.08 -13.28 5.73
N SER A 266 -3.75 -13.05 4.45
CA SER A 266 -2.83 -11.99 4.02
C SER A 266 -3.38 -10.58 4.27
N PHE A 267 -4.69 -10.45 4.50
CA PHE A 267 -5.39 -9.17 4.68
C PHE A 267 -5.93 -9.02 6.11
N SER A 268 -5.08 -9.30 7.08
CA SER A 268 -5.43 -9.24 8.49
C SER A 268 -5.49 -7.80 9.01
N LEU A 269 -6.13 -7.62 10.17
CA LEU A 269 -6.13 -6.35 10.90
C LEU A 269 -4.71 -5.84 11.19
N MET A 270 -3.77 -6.75 11.48
CA MET A 270 -2.38 -6.39 11.76
C MET A 270 -1.74 -5.68 10.57
N GLU A 271 -2.06 -6.11 9.33
CA GLU A 271 -1.61 -5.47 8.10
C GLU A 271 -2.14 -4.04 7.98
N SER A 272 -3.44 -3.84 8.28
CA SER A 272 -4.04 -2.51 8.29
C SER A 272 -3.38 -1.57 9.31
N ILE A 273 -3.14 -2.05 10.51
CA ILE A 273 -2.45 -1.29 11.56
C ILE A 273 -1.03 -0.93 11.11
N MET A 274 -0.32 -1.85 10.44
CA MET A 274 1.02 -1.59 9.92
C MET A 274 1.03 -0.46 8.89
N ILE A 275 0.07 -0.45 7.95
CA ILE A 275 -0.05 0.59 6.93
C ILE A 275 -0.37 1.96 7.59
N VAL A 276 -1.29 1.97 8.56
CA VAL A 276 -1.60 3.19 9.34
C VAL A 276 -0.36 3.68 10.09
N ALA A 277 0.37 2.77 10.72
CA ALA A 277 1.61 3.11 11.43
C ALA A 277 2.67 3.73 10.51
N MET A 278 2.79 3.25 9.26
CA MET A 278 3.69 3.84 8.25
C MET A 278 3.35 5.30 7.96
N VAL A 279 2.06 5.62 7.83
CA VAL A 279 1.57 6.98 7.57
C VAL A 279 1.77 7.90 8.79
N VAL A 280 1.40 7.39 9.97
CA VAL A 280 1.52 8.16 11.23
C VAL A 280 2.98 8.44 11.56
N LEU A 281 3.82 7.41 11.49
CA LEU A 281 5.24 7.50 11.81
C LEU A 281 5.99 8.37 10.80
N GLY A 282 5.61 8.28 9.52
CA GLY A 282 6.19 9.14 8.49
C GLY A 282 5.86 10.61 8.66
N GLY A 283 4.63 10.90 9.05
CA GLY A 283 4.06 12.25 9.22
C GLY A 283 2.81 12.44 8.36
N ILE A 284 1.67 12.47 9.03
CA ILE A 284 0.34 12.54 8.42
C ILE A 284 0.22 13.76 7.51
N GLY A 285 -0.16 13.55 6.24
CA GLY A 285 -0.40 14.61 5.26
C GLY A 285 0.87 15.15 4.58
N HIS A 286 2.05 14.58 4.84
CA HIS A 286 3.30 14.99 4.21
C HIS A 286 3.87 13.86 3.34
N LEU A 287 3.82 14.04 2.02
CA LEU A 287 4.23 13.00 1.04
C LEU A 287 5.62 12.41 1.30
N PRO A 288 6.71 13.20 1.42
CA PRO A 288 8.04 12.65 1.67
C PRO A 288 8.14 11.90 3.00
N GLY A 289 7.43 12.41 4.03
CA GLY A 289 7.38 11.76 5.33
C GLY A 289 6.75 10.38 5.26
N VAL A 290 5.58 10.26 4.60
CA VAL A 290 4.87 8.99 4.43
C VAL A 290 5.72 7.97 3.66
N ILE A 291 6.40 8.38 2.59
CA ILE A 291 7.31 7.51 1.85
C ILE A 291 8.44 7.00 2.76
N LEU A 292 9.04 7.88 3.54
CA LEU A 292 10.10 7.51 4.47
C LEU A 292 9.60 6.56 5.57
N GLY A 293 8.43 6.82 6.14
CA GLY A 293 7.80 5.95 7.12
C GLY A 293 7.48 4.55 6.57
N ALA A 294 6.97 4.47 5.34
CA ALA A 294 6.69 3.21 4.68
C ALA A 294 7.96 2.40 4.40
N VAL A 295 8.99 3.03 3.83
CA VAL A 295 10.27 2.35 3.58
C VAL A 295 10.92 1.87 4.88
N LEU A 296 10.93 2.71 5.91
CA LEU A 296 11.54 2.37 7.20
C LEU A 296 10.84 1.19 7.85
N LEU A 297 9.50 1.23 7.97
CA LEU A 297 8.76 0.13 8.59
C LEU A 297 8.75 -1.14 7.75
N ALA A 298 8.76 -1.05 6.42
CA ALA A 298 8.88 -2.22 5.55
C ALA A 298 10.26 -2.89 5.65
N ALA A 299 11.34 -2.10 5.79
CA ALA A 299 12.69 -2.62 5.94
C ALA A 299 13.02 -3.10 7.36
N LEU A 300 12.35 -2.53 8.38
CA LEU A 300 12.65 -2.80 9.79
C LEU A 300 12.59 -4.28 10.18
N PRO A 301 11.57 -5.08 9.80
CA PRO A 301 11.51 -6.49 10.13
C PRO A 301 12.72 -7.28 9.61
N GLU A 302 13.23 -6.93 8.43
CA GLU A 302 14.36 -7.61 7.83
C GLU A 302 15.68 -7.21 8.47
N VAL A 303 15.88 -5.92 8.75
CA VAL A 303 17.04 -5.44 9.50
C VAL A 303 17.11 -6.10 10.86
N LEU A 304 15.97 -6.17 11.57
CA LEU A 304 15.89 -6.81 12.88
C LEU A 304 16.09 -8.33 12.82
N ARG A 305 15.78 -8.99 11.71
CA ARG A 305 16.08 -10.41 11.52
C ARG A 305 17.57 -10.69 11.61
N HIS A 306 18.41 -9.81 11.05
CA HIS A 306 19.86 -9.92 11.14
C HIS A 306 20.41 -9.65 12.54
N VAL A 307 19.72 -8.82 13.32
CA VAL A 307 20.09 -8.51 14.71
C VAL A 307 19.58 -9.59 15.69
N ALA A 308 18.39 -10.13 15.45
CA ALA A 308 17.75 -11.10 16.32
C ALA A 308 18.51 -12.45 16.39
N GLY A 309 19.12 -12.88 15.30
CA GLY A 309 19.90 -14.12 15.24
C GLY A 309 21.06 -14.16 16.26
N PRO A 310 22.00 -13.22 16.22
CA PRO A 310 23.08 -13.12 17.23
C PRO A 310 22.55 -12.99 18.67
N LEU A 311 21.47 -12.25 18.87
CA LEU A 311 20.86 -12.05 20.20
C LEU A 311 20.25 -13.35 20.76
N GLN A 312 19.64 -14.16 19.91
CA GLN A 312 19.14 -15.49 20.27
C GLN A 312 20.27 -16.42 20.73
N HIS A 313 21.41 -16.38 20.02
CA HIS A 313 22.59 -17.15 20.43
C HIS A 313 23.15 -16.71 21.79
N MET A 314 23.15 -15.39 22.08
CA MET A 314 23.61 -14.87 23.37
C MET A 314 22.68 -15.24 24.56
N THR A 315 21.38 -15.42 24.27
CA THR A 315 20.39 -15.80 25.31
C THR A 315 20.23 -17.32 25.50
N GLY A 316 21.09 -18.11 24.85
CA GLY A 316 21.06 -19.58 24.93
C GLY A 316 19.79 -20.20 24.38
N GLY A 317 19.14 -19.56 23.39
CA GLY A 317 17.93 -20.05 22.72
C GLY A 317 16.63 -19.87 23.54
N ARG A 318 16.66 -19.17 24.68
CA ARG A 318 15.47 -18.95 25.53
C ARG A 318 14.49 -17.95 24.95
N LEU A 319 14.92 -17.08 24.07
CA LEU A 319 14.06 -16.11 23.38
C LEU A 319 13.90 -16.52 21.92
N ASP A 320 12.66 -16.68 21.49
CA ASP A 320 12.35 -16.90 20.09
C ASP A 320 12.66 -15.61 19.28
N ALA A 321 13.42 -15.76 18.21
CA ALA A 321 13.79 -14.64 17.32
C ALA A 321 12.58 -13.90 16.74
N ALA A 322 11.47 -14.59 16.50
CA ALA A 322 10.24 -13.99 16.01
C ALA A 322 9.59 -13.08 17.05
N ILE A 323 9.50 -13.54 18.30
CA ILE A 323 8.93 -12.77 19.43
C ILE A 323 9.80 -11.55 19.72
N LEU A 324 11.13 -11.74 19.76
CA LEU A 324 12.07 -10.65 19.97
C LEU A 324 11.97 -9.57 18.90
N ARG A 325 11.86 -9.97 17.63
CA ARG A 325 11.67 -9.05 16.52
C ARG A 325 10.39 -8.23 16.68
N GLN A 326 9.27 -8.87 17.04
CA GLN A 326 7.99 -8.20 17.23
C GLN A 326 8.05 -7.20 18.40
N LEU A 327 8.71 -7.56 19.49
CA LEU A 327 8.94 -6.67 20.63
C LEU A 327 9.80 -5.46 20.23
N LEU A 328 10.86 -5.66 19.45
CA LEU A 328 11.71 -4.58 18.98
C LEU A 328 10.96 -3.63 18.04
N ILE A 329 10.13 -4.15 17.13
CA ILE A 329 9.27 -3.31 16.25
C ILE A 329 8.31 -2.47 17.09
N ALA A 330 7.61 -3.10 18.03
CA ALA A 330 6.66 -2.40 18.90
C ALA A 330 7.37 -1.34 19.77
N SER A 331 8.52 -1.66 20.34
CA SER A 331 9.32 -0.72 21.14
C SER A 331 9.84 0.45 20.32
N ALA A 332 10.32 0.19 19.10
CA ALA A 332 10.76 1.23 18.18
C ALA A 332 9.61 2.17 17.81
N MET A 333 8.42 1.62 17.50
CA MET A 333 7.23 2.42 17.20
C MET A 333 6.82 3.29 18.38
N ILE A 334 6.74 2.73 19.60
CA ILE A 334 6.41 3.47 20.81
C ILE A 334 7.46 4.57 21.05
N GLY A 335 8.74 4.23 20.95
CA GLY A 335 9.83 5.19 21.10
C GLY A 335 9.73 6.36 20.14
N ILE A 336 9.48 6.09 18.86
CA ILE A 336 9.33 7.18 17.85
C ILE A 336 8.09 8.03 18.14
N MET A 337 6.95 7.41 18.50
CA MET A 337 5.73 8.16 18.83
C MET A 337 5.91 9.05 20.07
N LEU A 338 6.66 8.60 21.09
CA LEU A 338 6.94 9.41 22.27
C LEU A 338 7.94 10.55 22.00
N LEU A 339 9.00 10.28 21.22
CA LEU A 339 10.05 11.25 20.92
C LEU A 339 9.66 12.23 19.80
N ARG A 340 8.84 11.79 18.86
CA ARG A 340 8.43 12.56 17.67
C ARG A 340 6.93 12.37 17.38
N PRO A 341 6.03 12.93 18.23
CA PRO A 341 4.57 12.74 18.09
C PRO A 341 3.99 13.28 16.78
N ARG A 342 4.72 14.16 16.09
CA ARG A 342 4.35 14.71 14.76
C ARG A 342 4.88 13.85 13.59
N GLY A 343 5.49 12.71 13.86
CA GLY A 343 6.16 11.87 12.86
C GLY A 343 7.63 12.26 12.61
N LEU A 344 8.29 11.46 11.80
CA LEU A 344 9.71 11.65 11.47
C LEU A 344 9.95 12.92 10.63
N TRP A 345 9.00 13.20 9.73
CA TRP A 345 9.06 14.38 8.85
C TRP A 345 7.66 15.04 8.77
N PRO A 346 7.33 15.90 9.75
CA PRO A 346 6.01 16.51 9.81
C PRO A 346 5.79 17.49 8.66
N SER A 347 4.51 17.64 8.26
CA SER A 347 4.09 18.66 7.30
C SER A 347 4.49 20.07 7.79
N PRO A 348 5.02 20.92 6.91
CA PRO A 348 5.17 22.34 7.24
C PRO A 348 3.81 22.92 7.60
N GLU A 349 3.68 23.54 8.75
CA GLU A 349 2.44 24.18 9.19
C GLU A 349 2.05 25.27 8.17
N HIS A 350 0.98 25.09 7.45
CA HIS A 350 0.45 26.09 6.55
C HIS A 350 -0.05 27.27 7.40
N GLY A 351 0.61 28.43 7.27
CA GLY A 351 0.22 29.66 7.96
C GLY A 351 1.13 30.18 9.07
N LYS A 352 2.09 29.41 9.56
CA LYS A 352 3.15 29.96 10.40
C LYS A 352 4.32 30.35 9.52
N ALA A 353 4.62 31.66 9.52
CA ALA A 353 5.86 32.15 8.95
C ALA A 353 7.04 31.35 9.53
N ALA A 354 7.99 30.94 8.67
CA ALA A 354 9.24 30.35 9.15
C ALA A 354 9.77 31.19 10.30
N PRO A 355 10.22 30.58 11.43
CA PRO A 355 10.83 31.35 12.47
C PRO A 355 11.95 32.13 11.83
N THR A 356 11.81 33.46 11.83
CA THR A 356 12.88 34.36 11.46
C THR A 356 14.05 33.98 12.33
N ALA A 357 15.14 33.55 11.69
CA ALA A 357 16.42 33.38 12.38
C ALA A 357 16.78 34.73 12.99
N THR A 358 16.32 34.98 14.23
CA THR A 358 16.84 36.06 15.05
C THR A 358 18.24 35.64 15.44
N GLY A 359 19.19 36.22 14.71
CA GLY A 359 20.57 36.19 15.12
C GLY A 359 20.74 36.70 16.54
N ASN A 360 21.56 36.02 17.26
CA ASN A 360 22.52 36.59 18.20
C ASN A 360 23.80 35.78 18.08
#